data_7a8378424a81c5ea8406d83a403f3d57
#
_entry.id   7a8378424a81c5ea8406d83a403f3d57
#
_cell.length_a   1.000
_cell.length_b   1.000
_cell.length_c   1.000
_cell.angle_alpha   90.00
_cell.angle_beta   90.00
_cell.angle_gamma   90.00
#
_symmetry.space_group_name_H-M   'P 1'
#
loop_
_entity.id
_entity.type
_entity.pdbx_description
1 polymer ?
#
loop_
_entity_poly.entity_id
_entity_poly.type
_entity_poly.pdbx_seq_one_letter_code
_entity_poly.pdbx_strand_id
1 'polypeptide(L)'
;VRVRQRAKAISIAGNNQLLADGAMNNCGIGLGQLAVDMNTLEDAYTYEPEPKSFLYSPTYHVPPMSQRYYLDNKSSFAGLNFLHAFTKSSVLRVNALYYADTTVGEDSVFSRYVADDTVSIFENNRITDSRNTAKMSLAYELNTKKVYLSDRLTGSITWRDAANNNTTNIGKVEEFIYQKPRGLQNILTAELNTPSRLYSLSSVFRLYDNAESLSVVFGGDGSDSRMLKLKSTFMRNRVATVFDLFGNSLTLGYIMEHKHNNVAGTQSGHSSVSGYWIHTAEPMYEINFSGGSAEISLPVEYISCRYSWRDGRTARFMFSPHADASLKIGNLLTADVAVAYNQAADTDNPLTDGVVANNYRTYTKYPDSISVERTSLANLRLSYFDASSMFSCNVYAGWTHVRRDYYMKYLYAGDYTFATPEWHDNSRSSWSLVASLKKIYTRAGLSVDASCSYSYNKALASQNGIEDYLRYNAMNASLTTGWDKLSWINLSVTCAGNVSWKRHDCFSESGDLLKNVYYTVRMDVYPVSNVHAYSDFSQTTFEVSHGHYSTNCFWNAGVIYDVLKSLSLSVSAVNLLDRRVYEEAFYTGVNYQYYRTPLRGREMMVSVRLKF
;
A
#
# COMPACT_ATOMS: atom_id res chain seq x y z
N VAL A 1 -12.60 -15.68 26.20
CA VAL A 1 -12.32 -16.81 25.29
C VAL A 1 -12.13 -16.27 23.89
N ARG A 2 -11.05 -16.71 23.23
CA ARG A 2 -10.73 -16.34 21.86
C ARG A 2 -11.02 -17.48 20.93
N VAL A 3 -11.68 -17.18 19.81
CA VAL A 3 -12.20 -18.20 18.88
C VAL A 3 -11.78 -17.81 17.47
N ARG A 4 -11.36 -18.79 16.69
CA ARG A 4 -11.19 -18.70 15.25
C ARG A 4 -11.90 -19.87 14.59
N GLN A 5 -12.76 -19.58 13.65
CA GLN A 5 -13.48 -20.59 12.87
C GLN A 5 -13.36 -20.26 11.40
N ARG A 6 -13.26 -21.26 10.54
CA ARG A 6 -13.33 -21.15 9.09
C ARG A 6 -13.98 -22.39 8.51
N ALA A 7 -14.90 -22.20 7.60
CA ALA A 7 -15.51 -23.26 6.79
C ALA A 7 -15.36 -22.91 5.31
N LYS A 8 -14.96 -23.88 4.50
CA LYS A 8 -14.84 -23.71 3.05
C LYS A 8 -15.46 -24.93 2.38
N ALA A 9 -16.34 -24.69 1.43
CA ALA A 9 -17.02 -25.71 0.63
C ALA A 9 -16.79 -25.42 -0.85
N ILE A 10 -16.47 -26.46 -1.62
CA ILE A 10 -16.30 -26.42 -3.07
C ILE A 10 -17.23 -27.47 -3.68
N SER A 11 -18.02 -27.06 -4.63
CA SER A 11 -18.86 -27.96 -5.44
C SER A 11 -18.54 -27.76 -6.93
N ILE A 12 -18.32 -28.84 -7.64
CA ILE A 12 -18.07 -28.85 -9.09
C ILE A 12 -19.06 -29.81 -9.71
N ALA A 13 -19.97 -29.30 -10.56
CA ALA A 13 -21.00 -30.08 -11.21
C ALA A 13 -21.17 -29.64 -12.67
N GLY A 14 -20.70 -30.48 -13.60
CA GLY A 14 -20.71 -30.16 -15.02
C GLY A 14 -19.94 -28.87 -15.31
N ASN A 15 -20.64 -27.88 -15.86
CA ASN A 15 -20.08 -26.58 -16.22
C ASN A 15 -20.13 -25.55 -15.07
N ASN A 16 -20.57 -25.96 -13.88
CA ASN A 16 -20.73 -25.09 -12.74
C ASN A 16 -19.67 -25.37 -11.68
N GLN A 17 -19.16 -24.31 -11.09
CA GLN A 17 -18.31 -24.36 -9.89
C GLN A 17 -18.86 -23.39 -8.86
N LEU A 18 -18.99 -23.84 -7.63
CA LEU A 18 -19.42 -23.04 -6.51
C LEU A 18 -18.40 -23.16 -5.39
N LEU A 19 -17.91 -22.02 -4.91
CA LEU A 19 -17.06 -21.91 -3.75
C LEU A 19 -17.77 -21.04 -2.71
N ALA A 20 -17.99 -21.58 -1.52
CA ALA A 20 -18.44 -20.84 -0.34
C ALA A 20 -17.33 -20.85 0.71
N ASP A 21 -16.99 -19.69 1.27
CA ASP A 21 -15.98 -19.53 2.30
C ASP A 21 -16.53 -18.63 3.42
N GLY A 22 -16.43 -19.07 4.66
CA GLY A 22 -16.85 -18.31 5.82
C GLY A 22 -15.82 -18.39 6.92
N ALA A 23 -15.54 -17.27 7.57
CA ALA A 23 -14.59 -17.20 8.66
C ALA A 23 -15.03 -16.20 9.72
N MET A 24 -14.70 -16.49 10.99
CA MET A 24 -14.84 -15.55 12.10
C MET A 24 -13.67 -15.71 13.07
N ASN A 25 -13.24 -14.63 13.70
CA ASN A 25 -12.25 -14.68 14.75
C ASN A 25 -12.25 -13.43 15.64
N ASN A 26 -11.70 -13.62 16.85
CA ASN A 26 -11.32 -12.55 17.78
C ASN A 26 -9.90 -12.77 18.32
N CYS A 27 -9.01 -13.33 17.49
CA CYS A 27 -7.69 -13.80 17.87
C CYS A 27 -6.54 -12.88 17.43
N GLY A 28 -6.83 -11.64 17.07
CA GLY A 28 -5.83 -10.72 16.54
C GLY A 28 -5.35 -11.09 15.14
N ILE A 29 -6.24 -11.61 14.29
CA ILE A 29 -5.95 -11.95 12.91
C ILE A 29 -6.95 -11.21 12.03
N GLY A 30 -6.46 -10.27 11.23
CA GLY A 30 -7.31 -9.59 10.24
C GLY A 30 -7.78 -10.57 9.16
N LEU A 31 -9.08 -10.61 8.90
CA LEU A 31 -9.66 -11.42 7.82
C LEU A 31 -9.70 -10.67 6.48
N GLY A 32 -9.27 -9.41 6.43
CA GLY A 32 -9.30 -8.57 5.23
C GLY A 32 -8.59 -9.19 4.02
N GLN A 33 -7.56 -10.00 4.25
CA GLN A 33 -6.88 -10.73 3.17
C GLN A 33 -7.76 -11.80 2.50
N LEU A 34 -8.77 -12.31 3.20
CA LEU A 34 -9.74 -13.25 2.62
C LEU A 34 -10.78 -12.56 1.75
N ALA A 35 -10.94 -11.26 1.94
CA ALA A 35 -11.84 -10.41 1.16
C ALA A 35 -11.24 -9.97 -0.19
N VAL A 36 -10.04 -10.42 -0.52
CA VAL A 36 -9.43 -10.19 -1.83
C VAL A 36 -10.15 -11.03 -2.86
N ASP A 37 -10.71 -10.38 -3.88
CA ASP A 37 -11.29 -11.05 -5.03
C ASP A 37 -10.25 -11.93 -5.71
N MET A 38 -10.69 -13.00 -6.34
CA MET A 38 -9.87 -13.70 -7.33
C MET A 38 -9.77 -12.79 -8.57
N ASN A 39 -8.82 -11.87 -8.52
CA ASN A 39 -8.53 -10.97 -9.61
C ASN A 39 -7.72 -11.73 -10.68
N THR A 40 -7.96 -11.42 -11.93
CA THR A 40 -7.09 -11.86 -13.02
C THR A 40 -5.85 -10.93 -13.06
N LEU A 41 -4.76 -11.36 -13.72
CA LEU A 41 -3.56 -10.53 -13.89
C LEU A 41 -3.87 -9.18 -14.57
N GLU A 42 -4.88 -9.13 -15.42
CA GLU A 42 -5.33 -7.92 -16.12
C GLU A 42 -5.95 -6.87 -15.20
N ASP A 43 -6.56 -7.28 -14.10
CA ASP A 43 -7.18 -6.35 -13.13
C ASP A 43 -6.15 -5.43 -12.46
N ALA A 44 -4.92 -5.89 -12.34
CA ALA A 44 -3.85 -5.10 -11.74
C ALA A 44 -3.47 -3.87 -12.60
N TYR A 45 -3.69 -3.93 -13.91
CA TYR A 45 -3.35 -2.85 -14.85
C TYR A 45 -4.49 -1.87 -15.12
N THR A 46 -5.72 -2.24 -14.79
CA THR A 46 -6.94 -1.45 -15.10
C THR A 46 -7.62 -0.89 -13.86
N TYR A 47 -7.09 -1.22 -12.66
CA TYR A 47 -7.66 -0.74 -11.41
C TYR A 47 -7.37 0.75 -11.20
N GLU A 48 -8.42 1.55 -11.12
CA GLU A 48 -8.33 2.94 -10.68
C GLU A 48 -8.63 3.01 -9.19
N PRO A 49 -7.76 3.58 -8.35
CA PRO A 49 -7.99 3.67 -6.92
C PRO A 49 -9.22 4.53 -6.59
N GLU A 50 -9.88 4.22 -5.49
CA GLU A 50 -10.97 5.06 -4.98
C GLU A 50 -10.43 6.46 -4.61
N PRO A 51 -11.23 7.53 -4.79
CA PRO A 51 -10.84 8.87 -4.37
C PRO A 51 -10.51 8.90 -2.88
N LYS A 52 -9.49 9.67 -2.50
CA LYS A 52 -9.07 9.81 -1.11
C LYS A 52 -10.17 10.48 -0.28
N SER A 53 -10.33 10.02 0.95
CA SER A 53 -11.15 10.67 1.98
C SER A 53 -10.53 12.00 2.40
N PHE A 54 -11.36 12.99 2.71
CA PHE A 54 -10.92 14.26 3.32
C PHE A 54 -10.69 14.12 4.81
N LEU A 55 -11.50 13.29 5.49
CA LEU A 55 -11.37 13.06 6.92
C LEU A 55 -10.33 12.00 7.20
N TYR A 56 -9.44 12.28 8.13
CA TYR A 56 -8.45 11.31 8.59
C TYR A 56 -9.09 10.44 9.65
N SER A 57 -9.38 9.19 9.31
CA SER A 57 -9.81 8.23 10.33
C SER A 57 -8.72 8.07 11.39
N PRO A 58 -9.08 8.11 12.67
CA PRO A 58 -8.13 7.86 13.73
C PRO A 58 -7.50 6.47 13.54
N THR A 59 -6.20 6.41 13.65
CA THR A 59 -5.43 5.17 13.52
C THR A 59 -4.44 5.08 14.67
N TYR A 60 -4.36 3.93 15.32
CA TYR A 60 -3.29 3.65 16.27
C TYR A 60 -2.03 3.19 15.52
N HIS A 61 -0.89 3.34 16.19
CA HIS A 61 0.38 2.89 15.64
C HIS A 61 0.39 1.37 15.44
N VAL A 62 0.78 0.94 14.23
CA VAL A 62 0.86 -0.47 13.84
C VAL A 62 2.32 -0.92 13.93
N PRO A 63 2.71 -1.66 14.99
CA PRO A 63 4.06 -2.17 15.11
C PRO A 63 4.45 -3.10 13.95
N PRO A 64 5.72 -3.13 13.49
CA PRO A 64 6.19 -3.98 12.41
C PRO A 64 6.34 -5.45 12.85
N MET A 65 5.26 -6.03 13.34
CA MET A 65 5.18 -7.40 13.83
C MET A 65 3.85 -8.06 13.48
N SER A 66 3.70 -9.33 13.80
CA SER A 66 2.44 -10.05 13.58
C SER A 66 1.28 -9.38 14.34
N GLN A 67 0.16 -9.17 13.66
CA GLN A 67 -1.07 -8.62 14.24
C GLN A 67 -1.53 -9.33 15.52
N ARG A 68 -1.20 -10.60 15.66
CA ARG A 68 -1.53 -11.39 16.86
C ARG A 68 -0.98 -10.82 18.16
N TYR A 69 0.05 -9.98 18.12
CA TYR A 69 0.64 -9.39 19.32
C TYR A 69 -0.08 -8.14 19.83
N TYR A 70 -0.75 -7.38 18.96
CA TYR A 70 -1.34 -6.09 19.33
C TYR A 70 -2.80 -5.92 18.92
N LEU A 71 -3.27 -6.62 17.87
CA LEU A 71 -4.62 -6.43 17.35
C LEU A 71 -5.66 -7.07 18.26
N ASP A 72 -6.55 -6.27 18.81
CA ASP A 72 -7.80 -6.74 19.42
C ASP A 72 -8.95 -6.51 18.44
N ASN A 73 -9.51 -7.61 17.93
CA ASN A 73 -10.49 -7.56 16.87
C ASN A 73 -11.65 -8.54 17.07
N LYS A 74 -12.74 -8.23 16.39
CA LYS A 74 -13.87 -9.13 16.17
C LYS A 74 -14.22 -9.06 14.69
N SER A 75 -13.79 -10.07 13.94
CA SER A 75 -13.92 -10.10 12.48
C SER A 75 -14.80 -11.26 12.03
N SER A 76 -15.57 -11.03 11.00
CA SER A 76 -16.33 -12.05 10.28
C SER A 76 -16.24 -11.82 8.77
N PHE A 77 -16.24 -12.90 8.02
CA PHE A 77 -16.18 -12.92 6.58
C PHE A 77 -17.11 -13.98 6.02
N ALA A 78 -17.82 -13.65 4.95
CA ALA A 78 -18.59 -14.59 4.15
C ALA A 78 -18.34 -14.28 2.67
N GLY A 79 -17.96 -15.28 1.89
CA GLY A 79 -17.70 -15.16 0.46
C GLY A 79 -18.38 -16.27 -0.32
N LEU A 80 -18.91 -15.91 -1.48
CA LEU A 80 -19.51 -16.82 -2.44
C LEU A 80 -18.92 -16.52 -3.82
N ASN A 81 -18.38 -17.55 -4.46
CA ASN A 81 -17.90 -17.47 -5.84
C ASN A 81 -18.60 -18.52 -6.66
N PHE A 82 -19.26 -18.08 -7.72
CA PHE A 82 -19.93 -18.95 -8.67
C PHE A 82 -19.32 -18.76 -10.05
N LEU A 83 -19.03 -19.85 -10.74
CA LEU A 83 -18.56 -19.86 -12.13
C LEU A 83 -19.45 -20.78 -12.95
N HIS A 84 -19.89 -20.28 -14.09
CA HIS A 84 -20.58 -21.04 -15.11
C HIS A 84 -19.83 -20.96 -16.44
N ALA A 85 -19.44 -22.09 -16.98
CA ALA A 85 -18.81 -22.19 -18.30
C ALA A 85 -19.89 -22.50 -19.35
N PHE A 86 -20.24 -21.51 -20.19
CA PHE A 86 -21.17 -21.73 -21.31
C PHE A 86 -20.51 -22.61 -22.38
N THR A 87 -19.23 -22.36 -22.63
CA THR A 87 -18.38 -23.12 -23.56
C THR A 87 -16.97 -23.22 -23.00
N LYS A 88 -16.06 -23.90 -23.73
CA LYS A 88 -14.62 -23.91 -23.37
C LYS A 88 -13.97 -22.53 -23.45
N SER A 89 -14.59 -21.59 -24.16
CA SER A 89 -14.07 -20.24 -24.41
C SER A 89 -14.91 -19.13 -23.75
N SER A 90 -15.97 -19.47 -23.04
CA SER A 90 -16.90 -18.47 -22.50
C SER A 90 -17.33 -18.83 -21.09
N VAL A 91 -17.06 -17.94 -20.14
CA VAL A 91 -17.36 -18.14 -18.72
C VAL A 91 -18.02 -16.91 -18.11
N LEU A 92 -18.91 -17.16 -17.17
CA LEU A 92 -19.51 -16.15 -16.30
C LEU A 92 -19.09 -16.42 -14.85
N ARG A 93 -18.63 -15.37 -14.15
CA ARG A 93 -18.25 -15.44 -12.74
C ARG A 93 -19.11 -14.46 -11.95
N VAL A 94 -19.60 -14.90 -10.82
CA VAL A 94 -20.32 -14.06 -9.84
C VAL A 94 -19.61 -14.21 -8.52
N ASN A 95 -19.11 -13.10 -7.97
CA ASN A 95 -18.49 -13.07 -6.65
C ASN A 95 -19.32 -12.16 -5.75
N ALA A 96 -19.63 -12.63 -4.55
CA ALA A 96 -20.25 -11.84 -3.51
C ALA A 96 -19.47 -12.03 -2.21
N LEU A 97 -19.19 -10.95 -1.51
CA LEU A 97 -18.53 -11.02 -0.21
C LEU A 97 -19.15 -10.02 0.76
N TYR A 98 -19.14 -10.43 2.01
CA TYR A 98 -19.43 -9.57 3.15
C TYR A 98 -18.29 -9.72 4.16
N TYR A 99 -17.78 -8.60 4.63
CA TYR A 99 -16.71 -8.53 5.61
C TYR A 99 -17.10 -7.54 6.70
N ALA A 100 -17.06 -7.97 7.93
CA ALA A 100 -17.27 -7.12 9.09
C ALA A 100 -16.05 -7.24 10.02
N ASP A 101 -15.53 -6.11 10.46
CA ASP A 101 -14.39 -6.04 11.38
C ASP A 101 -14.60 -4.91 12.38
N THR A 102 -14.42 -5.22 13.65
CA THR A 102 -14.32 -4.21 14.71
C THR A 102 -12.97 -4.40 15.37
N THR A 103 -12.15 -3.37 15.35
CA THR A 103 -10.83 -3.36 15.97
C THR A 103 -10.78 -2.36 17.10
N VAL A 104 -10.06 -2.71 18.15
CA VAL A 104 -9.71 -1.80 19.26
C VAL A 104 -8.21 -1.72 19.34
N GLY A 105 -7.67 -0.51 19.30
CA GLY A 105 -6.25 -0.24 19.43
C GLY A 105 -5.98 0.86 20.43
N GLU A 106 -4.84 0.77 21.09
CA GLU A 106 -4.37 1.77 22.03
C GLU A 106 -2.91 2.11 21.70
N ASP A 107 -2.55 3.38 21.79
CA ASP A 107 -1.16 3.80 21.74
C ASP A 107 -0.94 5.09 22.54
N SER A 108 0.32 5.36 22.84
CA SER A 108 0.78 6.68 23.29
C SER A 108 1.77 7.19 22.27
N VAL A 109 1.54 8.40 21.79
CA VAL A 109 2.36 9.06 20.78
C VAL A 109 2.95 10.33 21.39
N PHE A 110 4.26 10.50 21.26
CA PHE A 110 4.95 11.74 21.54
C PHE A 110 5.55 12.27 20.23
N SER A 111 5.13 13.44 19.81
CA SER A 111 5.63 14.14 18.62
C SER A 111 6.35 15.41 19.01
N ARG A 112 7.59 15.58 18.55
CA ARG A 112 8.37 16.81 18.72
C ARG A 112 8.63 17.43 17.35
N TYR A 113 8.27 18.70 17.20
CA TYR A 113 8.44 19.48 15.99
C TYR A 113 9.76 20.25 16.06
N VAL A 114 10.71 19.88 15.21
CA VAL A 114 12.11 20.36 15.27
C VAL A 114 12.26 21.82 14.83
N ALA A 115 11.30 22.37 14.09
CA ALA A 115 11.30 23.78 13.69
C ALA A 115 11.05 24.76 14.86
N ASP A 116 10.41 24.27 15.93
CA ASP A 116 10.18 25.00 17.16
C ASP A 116 10.24 24.00 18.31
N ASP A 117 11.37 23.98 19.03
CA ASP A 117 11.63 23.05 20.14
C ASP A 117 10.58 23.17 21.28
N THR A 118 9.75 24.20 21.25
CA THR A 118 8.70 24.41 22.25
C THR A 118 7.43 23.61 21.93
N VAL A 119 7.25 23.12 20.68
CA VAL A 119 6.03 22.42 20.30
C VAL A 119 6.23 20.91 20.40
N SER A 120 5.77 20.35 21.51
CA SER A 120 5.69 18.91 21.74
C SER A 120 4.23 18.51 21.96
N ILE A 121 3.77 17.49 21.23
CA ILE A 121 2.41 16.98 21.34
C ILE A 121 2.45 15.57 21.90
N PHE A 122 1.68 15.36 22.95
CA PHE A 122 1.45 14.07 23.55
C PHE A 122 0.00 13.65 23.31
N GLU A 123 -0.20 12.41 22.87
CA GLU A 123 -1.51 11.82 22.61
C GLU A 123 -1.56 10.41 23.20
N ASN A 124 -2.59 10.14 24.00
CA ASN A 124 -2.96 8.81 24.47
C ASN A 124 -4.26 8.43 23.80
N ASN A 125 -4.17 7.57 22.79
CA ASN A 125 -5.28 7.17 21.96
C ASN A 125 -5.88 5.86 22.42
N ARG A 126 -7.20 5.79 22.43
CA ARG A 126 -7.98 4.56 22.47
C ARG A 126 -8.99 4.59 21.34
N ILE A 127 -8.70 3.84 20.30
CA ILE A 127 -9.41 3.86 19.03
C ILE A 127 -10.25 2.59 18.88
N THR A 128 -11.53 2.78 18.57
CA THR A 128 -12.42 1.72 18.13
C THR A 128 -12.79 2.00 16.68
N ASP A 129 -12.52 1.08 15.77
CA ASP A 129 -12.86 1.18 14.35
C ASP A 129 -13.73 -0.02 13.94
N SER A 130 -14.96 0.25 13.57
CA SER A 130 -15.94 -0.72 13.07
C SER A 130 -16.14 -0.52 11.59
N ARG A 131 -15.85 -1.55 10.81
CA ARG A 131 -15.96 -1.52 9.36
C ARG A 131 -16.76 -2.70 8.85
N ASN A 132 -17.82 -2.42 8.09
CA ASN A 132 -18.63 -3.42 7.40
C ASN A 132 -18.55 -3.14 5.89
N THR A 133 -18.22 -4.13 5.08
CA THR A 133 -18.11 -3.99 3.63
C THR A 133 -18.90 -5.10 2.94
N ALA A 134 -19.76 -4.72 2.04
CA ALA A 134 -20.41 -5.63 1.09
C ALA A 134 -19.89 -5.32 -0.32
N LYS A 135 -19.49 -6.35 -1.06
CA LYS A 135 -19.00 -6.22 -2.44
C LYS A 135 -19.59 -7.34 -3.30
N MET A 136 -19.97 -7.00 -4.51
CA MET A 136 -20.43 -7.95 -5.51
C MET A 136 -19.79 -7.65 -6.84
N SER A 137 -19.33 -8.67 -7.55
CA SER A 137 -18.83 -8.55 -8.91
C SER A 137 -19.45 -9.57 -9.84
N LEU A 138 -19.72 -9.15 -11.06
CA LEU A 138 -20.18 -9.96 -12.18
C LEU A 138 -19.15 -9.81 -13.29
N ALA A 139 -18.55 -10.91 -13.73
CA ALA A 139 -17.56 -10.89 -14.79
C ALA A 139 -17.93 -11.90 -15.86
N TYR A 140 -17.96 -11.44 -17.10
CA TYR A 140 -18.10 -12.27 -18.29
C TYR A 140 -16.78 -12.26 -19.05
N GLU A 141 -16.33 -13.42 -19.48
CA GLU A 141 -15.10 -13.59 -20.26
C GLU A 141 -15.37 -14.47 -21.48
N LEU A 142 -14.94 -14.01 -22.63
CA LEU A 142 -14.90 -14.75 -23.89
C LEU A 142 -13.46 -14.75 -24.40
N ASN A 143 -12.86 -15.94 -24.53
CA ASN A 143 -11.49 -16.09 -24.97
C ASN A 143 -11.41 -17.10 -26.13
N THR A 144 -11.32 -16.58 -27.33
CA THR A 144 -11.17 -17.35 -28.56
C THR A 144 -9.83 -17.02 -29.23
N LYS A 145 -9.44 -17.74 -30.26
CA LYS A 145 -8.20 -17.45 -31.00
C LYS A 145 -8.17 -16.06 -31.67
N LYS A 146 -9.35 -15.48 -31.94
CA LYS A 146 -9.46 -14.19 -32.65
C LYS A 146 -9.96 -13.06 -31.78
N VAL A 147 -10.79 -13.37 -30.79
CA VAL A 147 -11.46 -12.36 -29.96
C VAL A 147 -11.25 -12.72 -28.51
N TYR A 148 -10.75 -11.77 -27.76
CA TYR A 148 -10.81 -11.73 -26.30
C TYR A 148 -11.79 -10.64 -25.89
N LEU A 149 -12.67 -10.93 -24.95
CA LEU A 149 -13.60 -9.99 -24.34
C LEU A 149 -13.70 -10.30 -22.84
N SER A 150 -13.47 -9.33 -22.02
CA SER A 150 -13.68 -9.38 -20.57
C SER A 150 -14.49 -8.17 -20.15
N ASP A 151 -15.63 -8.41 -19.50
CA ASP A 151 -16.46 -7.34 -18.95
C ASP A 151 -16.75 -7.63 -17.49
N ARG A 152 -16.37 -6.71 -16.59
CA ARG A 152 -16.54 -6.85 -15.15
C ARG A 152 -17.26 -5.65 -14.58
N LEU A 153 -18.41 -5.91 -13.96
CA LEU A 153 -19.16 -4.95 -13.17
C LEU A 153 -18.96 -5.25 -11.68
N THR A 154 -18.51 -4.26 -10.91
CA THR A 154 -18.30 -4.39 -9.45
C THR A 154 -19.06 -3.30 -8.72
N GLY A 155 -19.87 -3.69 -7.73
CA GLY A 155 -20.51 -2.80 -6.79
C GLY A 155 -19.96 -3.01 -5.38
N SER A 156 -19.72 -1.93 -4.65
CA SER A 156 -19.24 -1.96 -3.26
C SER A 156 -19.93 -0.92 -2.39
N ILE A 157 -20.12 -1.26 -1.12
CA ILE A 157 -20.56 -0.32 -0.08
C ILE A 157 -19.83 -0.67 1.21
N THR A 158 -19.30 0.35 1.87
CA THR A 158 -18.67 0.22 3.18
C THR A 158 -19.38 1.15 4.16
N TRP A 159 -19.60 0.68 5.36
CA TRP A 159 -20.02 1.48 6.53
C TRP A 159 -18.87 1.43 7.51
N ARG A 160 -18.38 2.56 7.92
CA ARG A 160 -17.30 2.69 8.87
C ARG A 160 -17.65 3.70 9.95
N ASP A 161 -17.56 3.25 11.19
CA ASP A 161 -17.70 4.05 12.40
C ASP A 161 -16.39 3.95 13.17
N ALA A 162 -15.67 5.07 13.33
CA ALA A 162 -14.45 5.12 14.12
C ALA A 162 -14.61 6.13 15.24
N ALA A 163 -14.19 5.74 16.44
CA ALA A 163 -14.19 6.58 17.63
C ALA A 163 -12.78 6.58 18.23
N ASN A 164 -12.28 7.76 18.59
CA ASN A 164 -11.03 7.93 19.33
C ASN A 164 -11.30 8.67 20.64
N ASN A 165 -11.01 8.02 21.76
CA ASN A 165 -10.93 8.68 23.07
C ASN A 165 -9.47 9.03 23.31
N ASN A 166 -9.13 10.29 23.14
CA ASN A 166 -7.77 10.79 23.22
C ASN A 166 -7.57 11.67 24.45
N THR A 167 -6.42 11.52 25.11
CA THR A 167 -5.95 12.48 26.12
C THR A 167 -4.70 13.16 25.57
N THR A 168 -4.78 14.46 25.40
CA THR A 168 -3.75 15.31 24.77
C THR A 168 -3.26 16.38 25.73
N ASN A 169 -2.32 17.22 25.28
CA ASN A 169 -1.88 18.41 26.02
C ASN A 169 -3.03 19.36 26.39
N ILE A 170 -4.08 19.46 25.55
CA ILE A 170 -5.26 20.33 25.80
C ILE A 170 -6.36 19.62 26.59
N GLY A 171 -6.13 18.42 27.08
CA GLY A 171 -7.08 17.64 27.85
C GLY A 171 -7.72 16.49 27.07
N LYS A 172 -8.93 16.10 27.48
CA LYS A 172 -9.64 14.98 26.88
C LYS A 172 -10.35 15.42 25.59
N VAL A 173 -10.15 14.66 24.49
CA VAL A 173 -10.81 14.86 23.20
C VAL A 173 -11.47 13.55 22.77
N GLU A 174 -12.74 13.60 22.46
CA GLU A 174 -13.48 12.48 21.88
C GLU A 174 -13.79 12.81 20.42
N GLU A 175 -13.36 11.94 19.51
CA GLU A 175 -13.50 12.11 18.06
C GLU A 175 -14.31 10.96 17.51
N PHE A 176 -15.35 11.27 16.74
CA PHE A 176 -16.22 10.30 16.08
C PHE A 176 -16.23 10.57 14.58
N ILE A 177 -15.88 9.57 13.79
CA ILE A 177 -15.90 9.63 12.34
C ILE A 177 -16.82 8.56 11.79
N TYR A 178 -17.76 9.00 10.95
CA TYR A 178 -18.59 8.12 10.14
C TYR A 178 -18.24 8.31 8.67
N GLN A 179 -18.09 7.20 7.94
CA GLN A 179 -17.82 7.19 6.52
C GLN A 179 -18.67 6.13 5.83
N LYS A 180 -19.24 6.48 4.67
CA LYS A 180 -20.06 5.55 3.89
C LYS A 180 -19.70 5.61 2.40
N PRO A 181 -18.49 5.17 2.02
CA PRO A 181 -18.14 5.05 0.62
C PRO A 181 -18.94 3.95 -0.06
N ARG A 182 -19.44 4.29 -1.25
CA ARG A 182 -20.11 3.37 -2.16
C ARG A 182 -19.65 3.63 -3.58
N GLY A 183 -19.43 2.55 -4.32
CA GLY A 183 -18.90 2.61 -5.66
C GLY A 183 -19.56 1.60 -6.58
N LEU A 184 -19.66 1.98 -7.85
CA LEU A 184 -19.96 1.10 -8.95
C LEU A 184 -18.88 1.29 -10.00
N GLN A 185 -18.22 0.21 -10.41
CA GLN A 185 -17.18 0.23 -11.41
C GLN A 185 -17.46 -0.82 -12.49
N ASN A 186 -17.30 -0.43 -13.73
CA ASN A 186 -17.28 -1.34 -14.87
C ASN A 186 -15.91 -1.27 -15.54
N ILE A 187 -15.34 -2.43 -15.86
CA ILE A 187 -14.10 -2.59 -16.61
C ILE A 187 -14.39 -3.50 -17.78
N LEU A 188 -14.25 -2.96 -18.99
CA LEU A 188 -14.39 -3.69 -20.25
C LEU A 188 -13.04 -3.72 -20.95
N THR A 189 -12.59 -4.91 -21.32
CA THR A 189 -11.41 -5.13 -22.19
C THR A 189 -11.82 -5.96 -23.37
N ALA A 190 -11.47 -5.53 -24.57
CA ALA A 190 -11.72 -6.27 -25.79
C ALA A 190 -10.48 -6.25 -26.68
N GLU A 191 -10.15 -7.39 -27.25
CA GLU A 191 -9.04 -7.53 -28.19
C GLU A 191 -9.51 -8.30 -29.42
N LEU A 192 -9.11 -7.81 -30.58
CA LEU A 192 -9.33 -8.46 -31.87
C LEU A 192 -7.99 -8.76 -32.52
N ASN A 193 -7.68 -10.04 -32.61
CA ASN A 193 -6.46 -10.53 -33.26
C ASN A 193 -6.76 -10.89 -34.72
N THR A 194 -6.16 -10.16 -35.63
CA THR A 194 -6.18 -10.42 -37.07
C THR A 194 -4.81 -10.91 -37.56
N PRO A 195 -4.68 -11.52 -38.74
CA PRO A 195 -3.38 -11.99 -39.22
C PRO A 195 -2.28 -10.94 -39.32
N SER A 196 -2.65 -9.65 -39.41
CA SER A 196 -1.70 -8.56 -39.61
C SER A 196 -1.70 -7.53 -38.47
N ARG A 197 -2.69 -7.54 -37.57
CA ARG A 197 -2.86 -6.48 -36.56
C ARG A 197 -3.58 -7.00 -35.31
N LEU A 198 -3.19 -6.45 -34.18
CA LEU A 198 -3.93 -6.55 -32.92
C LEU A 198 -4.63 -5.21 -32.67
N TYR A 199 -5.92 -5.25 -32.41
CA TYR A 199 -6.70 -4.10 -31.93
C TYR A 199 -7.10 -4.36 -30.50
N SER A 200 -6.94 -3.37 -29.64
CA SER A 200 -7.36 -3.43 -28.24
C SER A 200 -8.24 -2.24 -27.86
N LEU A 201 -9.24 -2.51 -27.05
CA LEU A 201 -10.11 -1.54 -26.41
C LEU A 201 -10.13 -1.83 -24.91
N SER A 202 -9.90 -0.81 -24.10
CA SER A 202 -10.11 -0.87 -22.66
C SER A 202 -10.98 0.30 -22.24
N SER A 203 -12.00 0.04 -21.44
CA SER A 203 -12.92 1.06 -20.91
C SER A 203 -13.10 0.86 -19.42
N VAL A 204 -12.86 1.89 -18.64
CA VAL A 204 -13.13 1.94 -17.21
C VAL A 204 -14.14 3.03 -16.95
N PHE A 205 -15.23 2.68 -16.29
CA PHE A 205 -16.23 3.63 -15.81
C PHE A 205 -16.45 3.44 -14.32
N ARG A 206 -16.47 4.54 -13.54
CA ARG A 206 -16.69 4.48 -12.09
C ARG A 206 -17.61 5.60 -11.63
N LEU A 207 -18.55 5.23 -10.79
CA LEU A 207 -19.32 6.13 -9.94
C LEU A 207 -18.89 5.92 -8.49
N TYR A 208 -18.63 6.99 -7.79
CA TYR A 208 -18.24 6.97 -6.39
C TYR A 208 -19.00 8.05 -5.62
N ASP A 209 -19.51 7.69 -4.45
CA ASP A 209 -20.20 8.59 -3.53
C ASP A 209 -19.74 8.26 -2.10
N ASN A 210 -19.18 9.22 -1.39
CA ASN A 210 -18.78 9.07 -0.01
C ASN A 210 -19.36 10.21 0.82
N ALA A 211 -20.16 9.85 1.81
CA ALA A 211 -20.63 10.75 2.85
C ALA A 211 -19.76 10.54 4.10
N GLU A 212 -19.16 11.61 4.60
CA GLU A 212 -18.28 11.62 5.74
C GLU A 212 -18.77 12.61 6.79
N SER A 213 -18.70 12.25 8.06
CA SER A 213 -18.92 13.18 9.16
C SER A 213 -17.84 13.03 10.22
N LEU A 214 -17.43 14.15 10.78
CA LEU A 214 -16.53 14.27 11.92
C LEU A 214 -17.30 15.01 13.03
N SER A 215 -17.34 14.42 14.22
CA SER A 215 -17.81 15.07 15.44
C SER A 215 -16.70 15.03 16.47
N VAL A 216 -16.37 16.18 17.05
CA VAL A 216 -15.32 16.33 18.05
C VAL A 216 -15.95 16.92 19.32
N VAL A 217 -15.69 16.31 20.46
CA VAL A 217 -16.09 16.79 21.79
C VAL A 217 -14.84 17.04 22.62
N PHE A 218 -14.64 18.27 23.06
CA PHE A 218 -13.55 18.64 23.97
C PHE A 218 -14.02 18.49 25.43
N GLY A 219 -13.12 18.13 26.32
CA GLY A 219 -13.40 17.89 27.76
C GLY A 219 -13.83 19.11 28.53
N GLY A 220 -14.82 19.79 28.06
CA GLY A 220 -15.51 20.98 28.55
C GLY A 220 -16.78 21.15 27.71
N ASP A 221 -17.29 22.35 27.55
CA ASP A 221 -18.57 22.60 26.85
C ASP A 221 -18.48 22.78 25.34
N GLY A 222 -17.33 22.40 24.71
CA GLY A 222 -17.09 22.57 23.26
C GLY A 222 -17.40 21.31 22.45
N SER A 223 -18.30 21.43 21.48
CA SER A 223 -18.47 20.39 20.43
C SER A 223 -18.43 21.00 19.03
N ASP A 224 -17.80 20.31 18.09
CA ASP A 224 -17.76 20.69 16.68
C ASP A 224 -18.23 19.50 15.84
N SER A 225 -19.08 19.76 14.86
CA SER A 225 -19.59 18.72 13.96
C SER A 225 -19.51 19.19 12.52
N ARG A 226 -19.00 18.34 11.66
CA ARG A 226 -18.77 18.63 10.25
C ARG A 226 -19.23 17.48 9.38
N MET A 227 -19.79 17.82 8.24
CA MET A 227 -20.19 16.83 7.22
C MET A 227 -19.56 17.20 5.89
N LEU A 228 -19.05 16.20 5.21
CA LEU A 228 -18.49 16.31 3.86
C LEU A 228 -19.12 15.24 2.99
N LYS A 229 -19.36 15.58 1.73
CA LYS A 229 -19.85 14.63 0.74
C LYS A 229 -19.04 14.78 -0.53
N LEU A 230 -18.39 13.70 -0.94
CA LEU A 230 -17.67 13.59 -2.19
C LEU A 230 -18.44 12.72 -3.16
N LYS A 231 -18.79 13.28 -4.33
CA LYS A 231 -19.26 12.50 -5.47
C LYS A 231 -18.22 12.60 -6.57
N SER A 232 -17.84 11.45 -7.13
CA SER A 232 -16.87 11.38 -8.22
C SER A 232 -17.39 10.48 -9.33
N THR A 233 -17.27 10.96 -10.57
CA THR A 233 -17.48 10.16 -11.78
C THR A 233 -16.17 10.11 -12.52
N PHE A 234 -15.74 8.93 -12.92
CA PHE A 234 -14.51 8.70 -13.66
C PHE A 234 -14.82 7.83 -14.89
N MET A 235 -14.23 8.19 -16.02
CA MET A 235 -14.28 7.42 -17.26
C MET A 235 -12.91 7.46 -17.93
N ARG A 236 -12.40 6.30 -18.32
CA ARG A 236 -11.17 6.17 -19.10
C ARG A 236 -11.40 5.17 -20.23
N ASN A 237 -11.15 5.58 -21.45
CA ASN A 237 -11.22 4.73 -22.63
C ASN A 237 -9.87 4.74 -23.33
N ARG A 238 -9.33 3.58 -23.61
CA ARG A 238 -8.11 3.39 -24.38
C ARG A 238 -8.42 2.54 -25.60
N VAL A 239 -8.01 3.00 -26.76
CA VAL A 239 -7.96 2.22 -27.99
C VAL A 239 -6.53 2.14 -28.45
N ALA A 240 -6.10 0.98 -28.89
CA ALA A 240 -4.76 0.82 -29.43
C ALA A 240 -4.74 -0.19 -30.56
N THR A 241 -3.77 -0.05 -31.44
CA THR A 241 -3.46 -1.01 -32.49
C THR A 241 -1.98 -1.31 -32.51
N VAL A 242 -1.64 -2.58 -32.71
CA VAL A 242 -0.27 -3.04 -32.82
C VAL A 242 -0.07 -3.60 -34.23
N PHE A 243 1.01 -3.20 -34.88
CA PHE A 243 1.38 -3.72 -36.20
C PHE A 243 2.89 -3.89 -36.30
N ASP A 244 3.28 -4.82 -37.15
CA ASP A 244 4.69 -5.04 -37.47
C ASP A 244 5.23 -3.88 -38.31
N LEU A 245 6.38 -3.34 -37.91
CA LEU A 245 7.13 -2.34 -38.63
C LEU A 245 8.60 -2.74 -38.66
N PHE A 246 9.10 -3.15 -39.84
CA PHE A 246 10.48 -3.63 -40.01
C PHE A 246 10.87 -4.82 -39.12
N GLY A 247 9.91 -5.74 -38.87
CA GLY A 247 10.13 -6.90 -38.00
C GLY A 247 10.09 -6.59 -36.49
N ASN A 248 9.59 -5.43 -36.12
CA ASN A 248 9.42 -4.94 -34.75
C ASN A 248 7.99 -4.47 -34.52
N SER A 249 7.60 -4.27 -33.27
CA SER A 249 6.24 -3.86 -32.89
C SER A 249 6.10 -2.34 -32.80
N LEU A 250 5.17 -1.77 -33.57
CA LEU A 250 4.71 -0.39 -33.34
C LEU A 250 3.29 -0.40 -32.78
N THR A 251 3.12 0.14 -31.57
CA THR A 251 1.83 0.36 -30.94
C THR A 251 1.44 1.83 -31.07
N LEU A 252 0.23 2.10 -31.56
CA LEU A 252 -0.39 3.41 -31.52
C LEU A 252 -1.60 3.35 -30.60
N GLY A 253 -1.51 4.02 -29.48
CA GLY A 253 -2.56 4.13 -28.48
C GLY A 253 -3.16 5.53 -28.42
N TYR A 254 -4.44 5.60 -28.07
CA TYR A 254 -5.13 6.83 -27.71
C TYR A 254 -5.98 6.60 -26.48
N ILE A 255 -5.80 7.47 -25.47
CA ILE A 255 -6.53 7.45 -24.21
C ILE A 255 -7.36 8.72 -24.11
N MET A 256 -8.62 8.56 -23.73
CA MET A 256 -9.51 9.64 -23.34
C MET A 256 -9.96 9.40 -21.90
N GLU A 257 -9.70 10.37 -21.03
CA GLU A 257 -10.07 10.30 -19.63
C GLU A 257 -10.94 11.50 -19.26
N HIS A 258 -11.95 11.25 -18.45
CA HIS A 258 -12.79 12.29 -17.86
C HIS A 258 -13.01 11.99 -16.38
N LYS A 259 -12.83 13.00 -15.53
CA LYS A 259 -13.18 12.93 -14.11
C LYS A 259 -13.96 14.18 -13.71
N HIS A 260 -14.98 13.96 -12.92
CA HIS A 260 -15.82 15.01 -12.38
C HIS A 260 -15.99 14.77 -10.88
N ASN A 261 -15.62 15.76 -10.08
CA ASN A 261 -15.72 15.71 -8.62
C ASN A 261 -16.65 16.83 -8.13
N ASN A 262 -17.50 16.49 -7.18
CA ASN A 262 -18.34 17.44 -6.45
C ASN A 262 -18.12 17.22 -4.96
N VAL A 263 -17.58 18.22 -4.28
CA VAL A 263 -17.31 18.25 -2.85
C VAL A 263 -18.26 19.24 -2.19
N ALA A 264 -19.14 18.77 -1.35
CA ALA A 264 -20.08 19.60 -0.58
C ALA A 264 -19.79 19.48 0.91
N GLY A 265 -19.72 20.59 1.63
CA GLY A 265 -19.50 20.63 3.07
C GLY A 265 -20.45 21.56 3.79
N THR A 266 -20.72 21.27 5.07
CA THR A 266 -21.69 22.05 5.86
C THR A 266 -21.16 23.39 6.35
N GLN A 267 -19.83 23.56 6.47
CA GLN A 267 -19.23 24.78 7.02
C GLN A 267 -19.18 25.95 6.04
N SER A 268 -19.01 25.68 4.74
CA SER A 268 -18.95 26.74 3.72
C SER A 268 -20.30 27.05 3.07
N GLY A 269 -21.27 26.16 3.19
CA GLY A 269 -22.55 26.25 2.45
C GLY A 269 -22.39 26.15 0.92
N HIS A 270 -21.15 26.00 0.45
CA HIS A 270 -20.78 26.00 -0.95
C HIS A 270 -20.37 24.60 -1.39
N SER A 271 -20.62 24.30 -2.65
CA SER A 271 -20.20 23.06 -3.32
C SER A 271 -19.05 23.40 -4.25
N SER A 272 -17.91 22.75 -4.05
CA SER A 272 -16.75 22.86 -4.94
C SER A 272 -16.85 21.79 -6.02
N VAL A 273 -17.01 22.21 -7.28
CA VAL A 273 -17.10 21.32 -8.42
C VAL A 273 -15.85 21.47 -9.28
N SER A 274 -15.17 20.36 -9.55
CA SER A 274 -14.04 20.31 -10.46
C SER A 274 -14.23 19.21 -11.51
N GLY A 275 -13.80 19.48 -12.73
CA GLY A 275 -13.84 18.51 -13.81
C GLY A 275 -12.66 18.67 -14.74
N TYR A 276 -12.15 17.54 -15.26
CA TYR A 276 -11.09 17.58 -16.26
C TYR A 276 -11.31 16.54 -17.36
N TRP A 277 -10.73 16.86 -18.52
CA TRP A 277 -10.57 15.96 -19.63
C TRP A 277 -9.09 15.80 -19.92
N ILE A 278 -8.66 14.57 -20.14
CA ILE A 278 -7.31 14.22 -20.56
C ILE A 278 -7.40 13.45 -21.87
N HIS A 279 -6.56 13.83 -22.81
CA HIS A 279 -6.40 13.18 -24.10
C HIS A 279 -4.93 12.83 -24.26
N THR A 280 -4.59 11.55 -24.40
CA THR A 280 -3.22 11.08 -24.54
C THR A 280 -3.06 10.32 -25.85
N ALA A 281 -2.11 10.75 -26.67
CA ALA A 281 -1.60 9.94 -27.79
C ALA A 281 -0.35 9.20 -27.31
N GLU A 282 -0.30 7.88 -27.50
CA GLU A 282 0.68 6.98 -26.90
C GLU A 282 1.35 6.13 -28.00
N PRO A 283 2.28 6.68 -28.81
CA PRO A 283 3.10 5.89 -29.71
C PRO A 283 4.21 5.18 -28.96
N MET A 284 4.38 3.87 -29.20
CA MET A 284 5.37 3.02 -28.55
C MET A 284 6.01 2.10 -29.62
N TYR A 285 7.31 2.04 -29.64
CA TYR A 285 8.06 1.20 -30.56
C TYR A 285 8.95 0.24 -29.78
N GLU A 286 8.72 -1.05 -29.97
CA GLU A 286 9.47 -2.13 -29.36
C GLU A 286 10.39 -2.76 -30.41
N ILE A 287 11.68 -2.86 -30.10
CA ILE A 287 12.73 -3.41 -30.93
C ILE A 287 13.22 -4.71 -30.27
N ASN A 288 13.13 -5.80 -31.01
CA ASN A 288 13.65 -7.09 -30.58
C ASN A 288 14.91 -7.43 -31.38
N PHE A 289 16.00 -7.77 -30.71
CA PHE A 289 17.26 -8.13 -31.32
C PHE A 289 17.91 -9.34 -30.64
N SER A 290 18.91 -9.91 -31.28
CA SER A 290 19.64 -11.07 -30.73
C SER A 290 20.32 -10.70 -29.40
N GLY A 291 19.73 -11.12 -28.30
CA GLY A 291 20.27 -10.89 -26.95
C GLY A 291 19.57 -9.79 -26.16
N GLY A 292 18.42 -9.28 -26.62
CA GLY A 292 17.67 -8.31 -25.84
C GLY A 292 16.46 -7.68 -26.52
N SER A 293 15.87 -6.72 -25.85
CA SER A 293 14.81 -5.87 -26.38
C SER A 293 15.02 -4.43 -25.91
N ALA A 294 14.46 -3.50 -26.66
CA ALA A 294 14.38 -2.10 -26.27
C ALA A 294 12.99 -1.56 -26.62
N GLU A 295 12.46 -0.69 -25.79
CA GLU A 295 11.19 -0.01 -25.99
C GLU A 295 11.40 1.51 -25.89
N ILE A 296 10.77 2.25 -26.78
CA ILE A 296 10.71 3.71 -26.74
C ILE A 296 9.25 4.10 -26.84
N SER A 297 8.78 4.89 -25.89
CA SER A 297 7.43 5.45 -25.89
C SER A 297 7.46 6.97 -25.74
N LEU A 298 6.58 7.65 -26.48
CA LEU A 298 6.54 9.11 -26.59
C LEU A 298 5.13 9.65 -26.33
N PRO A 299 4.52 9.44 -25.15
CA PRO A 299 3.19 9.93 -24.84
C PRO A 299 3.12 11.45 -24.89
N VAL A 300 2.09 11.97 -25.57
CA VAL A 300 1.72 13.37 -25.58
C VAL A 300 0.32 13.50 -24.99
N GLU A 301 0.18 14.32 -23.98
CA GLU A 301 -1.03 14.48 -23.22
C GLU A 301 -1.53 15.94 -23.28
N TYR A 302 -2.82 16.11 -23.44
CA TYR A 302 -3.51 17.39 -23.32
C TYR A 302 -4.54 17.28 -22.19
N ILE A 303 -4.35 18.08 -21.13
CA ILE A 303 -5.30 18.20 -20.04
C ILE A 303 -6.04 19.54 -20.09
N SER A 304 -7.29 19.50 -19.72
CA SER A 304 -8.17 20.64 -19.67
C SER A 304 -9.13 20.57 -18.49
N CYS A 305 -9.08 21.59 -17.63
CA CYS A 305 -9.77 21.64 -16.34
C CYS A 305 -10.74 22.80 -16.24
N ARG A 306 -11.85 22.59 -15.51
CA ARG A 306 -12.83 23.61 -15.10
C ARG A 306 -13.09 23.48 -13.59
N TYR A 307 -13.32 24.62 -12.96
CA TYR A 307 -13.60 24.75 -11.53
C TYR A 307 -14.83 25.64 -11.33
N SER A 308 -15.66 25.36 -10.30
CA SER A 308 -16.84 26.20 -9.99
C SER A 308 -16.50 27.52 -9.32
N TRP A 309 -15.31 27.60 -8.70
CA TRP A 309 -14.84 28.77 -7.93
C TRP A 309 -13.91 29.70 -8.73
N ARG A 310 -13.65 29.38 -9.99
CA ARG A 310 -12.75 30.16 -10.85
C ARG A 310 -13.31 30.23 -12.26
N ASP A 311 -13.41 31.41 -12.77
CA ASP A 311 -13.80 31.61 -14.17
C ASP A 311 -12.70 31.14 -15.14
N GLY A 312 -13.14 30.57 -16.24
CA GLY A 312 -12.27 30.13 -17.33
C GLY A 312 -11.92 28.64 -17.26
N ARG A 313 -11.03 28.26 -18.15
CA ARG A 313 -10.55 26.90 -18.36
C ARG A 313 -9.03 26.91 -18.30
N THR A 314 -8.48 26.03 -17.48
CA THR A 314 -7.02 25.81 -17.47
C THR A 314 -6.69 24.65 -18.39
N ALA A 315 -5.74 24.83 -19.31
CA ALA A 315 -5.30 23.77 -20.21
C ALA A 315 -3.78 23.69 -20.24
N ARG A 316 -3.25 22.47 -20.36
CA ARG A 316 -1.79 22.23 -20.45
C ARG A 316 -1.50 21.07 -21.40
N PHE A 317 -0.38 21.16 -22.10
CA PHE A 317 0.23 20.05 -22.83
C PHE A 317 1.37 19.48 -21.99
N MET A 318 1.47 18.14 -21.99
CA MET A 318 2.51 17.40 -21.30
C MET A 318 3.12 16.39 -22.26
N PHE A 319 4.41 16.13 -22.09
CA PHE A 319 5.17 15.17 -22.90
C PHE A 319 5.99 14.28 -21.98
N SER A 320 5.80 12.97 -22.08
CA SER A 320 6.32 12.00 -21.10
C SER A 320 7.12 10.88 -21.78
N PRO A 321 8.27 11.19 -22.44
CA PRO A 321 9.09 10.20 -23.11
C PRO A 321 9.71 9.23 -22.12
N HIS A 322 9.72 7.93 -22.47
CA HIS A 322 10.47 6.92 -21.76
C HIS A 322 11.13 5.92 -22.71
N ALA A 323 12.21 5.32 -22.26
CA ALA A 323 12.92 4.28 -22.96
C ALA A 323 13.43 3.24 -21.98
N ASP A 324 13.21 1.97 -22.32
CA ASP A 324 13.65 0.81 -21.58
C ASP A 324 14.47 -0.10 -22.48
N ALA A 325 15.48 -0.76 -21.93
CA ALA A 325 16.26 -1.76 -22.65
C ALA A 325 16.62 -2.91 -21.70
N SER A 326 16.48 -4.14 -22.20
CA SER A 326 16.91 -5.35 -21.53
C SER A 326 17.93 -6.08 -22.39
N LEU A 327 19.13 -6.28 -21.86
CA LEU A 327 20.28 -6.84 -22.54
C LEU A 327 20.77 -8.12 -21.84
N LYS A 328 20.87 -9.22 -22.57
CA LYS A 328 21.51 -10.44 -22.09
C LYS A 328 23.00 -10.40 -22.44
N ILE A 329 23.85 -10.42 -21.44
CA ILE A 329 25.32 -10.39 -21.58
C ILE A 329 25.82 -11.81 -21.29
N GLY A 330 26.06 -12.56 -22.36
CA GLY A 330 26.29 -13.99 -22.27
C GLY A 330 25.03 -14.74 -21.77
N ASN A 331 25.25 -15.86 -21.05
CA ASN A 331 24.16 -16.72 -20.60
C ASN A 331 23.70 -16.48 -19.16
N LEU A 332 24.43 -15.66 -18.41
CA LEU A 332 24.27 -15.56 -16.95
C LEU A 332 23.92 -14.16 -16.47
N LEU A 333 24.20 -13.12 -17.23
CA LEU A 333 24.00 -11.73 -16.83
C LEU A 333 22.93 -11.08 -17.71
N THR A 334 21.96 -10.42 -17.05
CA THR A 334 20.99 -9.52 -17.69
C THR A 334 21.18 -8.12 -17.13
N ALA A 335 21.18 -7.13 -18.03
CA ALA A 335 21.22 -5.72 -17.69
C ALA A 335 19.93 -5.05 -18.19
N ASP A 336 19.14 -4.48 -17.28
CA ASP A 336 17.96 -3.69 -17.60
C ASP A 336 18.22 -2.22 -17.28
N VAL A 337 17.96 -1.35 -18.24
CA VAL A 337 18.12 0.10 -18.12
C VAL A 337 16.77 0.75 -18.43
N ALA A 338 16.34 1.68 -17.61
CA ALA A 338 15.15 2.48 -17.84
C ALA A 338 15.47 3.97 -17.62
N VAL A 339 15.06 4.82 -18.55
CA VAL A 339 15.11 6.27 -18.43
C VAL A 339 13.77 6.86 -18.80
N ALA A 340 13.26 7.79 -18.00
CA ALA A 340 11.99 8.44 -18.30
C ALA A 340 11.99 9.90 -17.83
N TYR A 341 11.22 10.70 -18.55
CA TYR A 341 10.78 12.01 -18.11
C TYR A 341 9.25 12.02 -18.15
N ASN A 342 8.62 11.99 -17.00
CA ASN A 342 7.17 11.93 -16.86
C ASN A 342 6.62 13.28 -16.42
N GLN A 343 5.58 13.75 -17.07
CA GLN A 343 4.76 14.87 -16.62
C GLN A 343 3.39 14.32 -16.26
N ALA A 344 2.93 14.57 -15.05
CA ALA A 344 1.63 14.10 -14.57
C ALA A 344 0.90 15.24 -13.87
N ALA A 345 -0.36 15.42 -14.22
CA ALA A 345 -1.24 16.30 -13.48
C ALA A 345 -1.73 15.61 -12.21
N ASP A 346 -1.70 16.33 -11.07
CA ASP A 346 -2.27 15.82 -9.82
C ASP A 346 -3.80 15.82 -9.90
N THR A 347 -4.35 14.69 -10.33
CA THR A 347 -5.79 14.46 -10.48
C THR A 347 -6.38 13.58 -9.38
N ASP A 348 -5.55 13.03 -8.49
CA ASP A 348 -5.98 12.10 -7.44
C ASP A 348 -6.58 12.82 -6.24
N ASN A 349 -6.12 14.04 -5.97
CA ASN A 349 -6.65 14.83 -4.88
C ASN A 349 -7.89 15.61 -5.35
N PRO A 350 -9.04 15.51 -4.66
CA PRO A 350 -10.17 16.37 -4.93
C PRO A 350 -9.77 17.83 -4.66
N LEU A 351 -9.97 18.67 -5.66
CA LEU A 351 -9.70 20.10 -5.55
C LEU A 351 -10.85 20.79 -4.83
N THR A 352 -10.55 21.74 -3.96
CA THR A 352 -11.53 22.57 -3.25
C THR A 352 -10.96 23.95 -2.98
N ASP A 353 -11.81 24.95 -2.92
CA ASP A 353 -11.45 26.35 -2.59
C ASP A 353 -11.42 26.65 -1.09
N GLY A 354 -11.78 25.66 -0.27
CA GLY A 354 -11.90 25.80 1.17
C GLY A 354 -10.80 25.15 2.00
N VAL A 355 -10.81 25.43 3.29
CA VAL A 355 -10.04 24.72 4.31
C VAL A 355 -10.90 23.58 4.85
N VAL A 356 -10.33 22.39 4.91
CA VAL A 356 -10.97 21.20 5.47
C VAL A 356 -10.30 20.85 6.78
N ALA A 357 -11.07 20.66 7.83
CA ALA A 357 -10.56 20.05 9.04
C ALA A 357 -10.61 18.52 8.87
N ASN A 358 -9.43 17.94 8.80
CA ASN A 358 -9.27 16.51 8.54
C ASN A 358 -9.49 15.65 9.79
N ASN A 359 -9.17 16.19 10.96
CA ASN A 359 -9.40 15.61 12.28
C ASN A 359 -9.55 16.75 13.33
N TYR A 360 -9.53 16.43 14.62
CA TYR A 360 -9.73 17.40 15.71
C TYR A 360 -8.68 18.54 15.73
N ARG A 361 -7.47 18.35 15.17
CA ARG A 361 -6.36 19.32 15.23
C ARG A 361 -5.75 19.71 13.89
N THR A 362 -6.06 19.01 12.80
CA THR A 362 -5.43 19.21 11.50
C THR A 362 -6.38 19.87 10.52
N TYR A 363 -5.97 21.00 9.99
CA TYR A 363 -6.69 21.81 9.02
C TYR A 363 -5.87 21.88 7.73
N THR A 364 -6.43 21.43 6.62
CA THR A 364 -5.74 21.44 5.32
C THR A 364 -6.49 22.31 4.32
N LYS A 365 -5.80 23.27 3.75
CA LYS A 365 -6.20 23.91 2.51
C LYS A 365 -5.68 23.05 1.37
N TYR A 366 -6.56 22.57 0.53
CA TYR A 366 -6.17 21.83 -0.67
C TYR A 366 -5.80 22.77 -1.80
N PRO A 367 -5.01 22.33 -2.81
CA PRO A 367 -4.75 23.15 -3.99
C PRO A 367 -6.05 23.54 -4.69
N ASP A 368 -6.14 24.78 -5.10
CA ASP A 368 -7.30 25.37 -5.78
C ASP A 368 -7.23 25.23 -7.31
N SER A 369 -6.15 24.66 -7.81
CA SER A 369 -5.96 24.39 -9.22
C SER A 369 -5.08 23.15 -9.43
N ILE A 370 -5.10 22.62 -10.65
CA ILE A 370 -4.28 21.46 -11.02
C ILE A 370 -2.80 21.86 -11.04
N SER A 371 -1.99 21.06 -10.37
CA SER A 371 -0.52 21.10 -10.41
C SER A 371 0.02 20.06 -11.37
N VAL A 372 1.22 20.28 -11.87
CA VAL A 372 1.95 19.32 -12.69
C VAL A 372 3.23 18.90 -11.98
N GLU A 373 3.35 17.62 -11.76
CA GLU A 373 4.58 17.01 -11.30
C GLU A 373 5.42 16.59 -12.51
N ARG A 374 6.71 16.93 -12.50
CA ARG A 374 7.69 16.58 -13.54
C ARG A 374 8.73 15.67 -12.92
N THR A 375 8.74 14.42 -13.32
CA THR A 375 9.63 13.39 -12.77
C THR A 375 10.63 12.93 -13.81
N SER A 376 11.91 13.11 -13.53
CA SER A 376 13.00 12.47 -14.26
C SER A 376 13.45 11.25 -13.49
N LEU A 377 13.59 10.12 -14.14
CA LEU A 377 14.08 8.89 -13.51
C LEU A 377 15.12 8.20 -14.41
N ALA A 378 16.06 7.53 -13.75
CA ALA A 378 17.01 6.62 -14.39
C ALA A 378 17.25 5.41 -13.47
N ASN A 379 17.08 4.21 -14.01
CA ASN A 379 17.23 2.97 -13.30
C ASN A 379 18.19 2.04 -14.04
N LEU A 380 19.01 1.31 -13.29
CA LEU A 380 19.86 0.23 -13.78
C LEU A 380 19.64 -0.98 -12.88
N ARG A 381 19.36 -2.13 -13.48
CA ARG A 381 19.33 -3.41 -12.80
C ARG A 381 20.31 -4.36 -13.49
N LEU A 382 21.18 -4.97 -12.71
CA LEU A 382 22.07 -6.04 -13.13
C LEU A 382 21.65 -7.31 -12.40
N SER A 383 21.29 -8.35 -13.16
CA SER A 383 20.83 -9.63 -12.62
C SER A 383 21.74 -10.73 -13.12
N TYR A 384 22.50 -11.35 -12.23
CA TYR A 384 23.35 -12.50 -12.50
C TYR A 384 22.68 -13.75 -11.93
N PHE A 385 22.54 -14.80 -12.75
CA PHE A 385 21.95 -16.05 -12.32
C PHE A 385 22.72 -17.24 -12.92
N ASP A 386 23.30 -18.06 -12.05
CA ASP A 386 23.97 -19.31 -12.42
C ASP A 386 23.25 -20.49 -11.72
N ALA A 387 22.44 -21.19 -12.51
CA ALA A 387 21.70 -22.36 -12.04
C ALA A 387 22.64 -23.51 -11.64
N SER A 388 23.79 -23.66 -12.30
CA SER A 388 24.73 -24.76 -12.05
C SER A 388 25.38 -24.64 -10.67
N SER A 389 25.71 -23.44 -10.25
CA SER A 389 26.27 -23.16 -8.93
C SER A 389 25.20 -22.75 -7.92
N MET A 390 23.90 -22.66 -8.32
CA MET A 390 22.80 -22.14 -7.49
C MET A 390 23.14 -20.78 -6.84
N PHE A 391 23.71 -19.88 -7.64
CA PHE A 391 24.06 -18.55 -7.22
C PHE A 391 23.29 -17.51 -8.02
N SER A 392 22.74 -16.52 -7.32
CA SER A 392 22.16 -15.32 -7.93
C SER A 392 22.63 -14.06 -7.22
N CYS A 393 22.83 -13.01 -8.00
CA CYS A 393 23.18 -11.68 -7.51
C CYS A 393 22.39 -10.65 -8.31
N ASN A 394 21.75 -9.71 -7.61
CA ASN A 394 21.04 -8.59 -8.23
C ASN A 394 21.58 -7.28 -7.65
N VAL A 395 21.85 -6.34 -8.53
CA VAL A 395 22.21 -4.97 -8.16
C VAL A 395 21.23 -4.04 -8.85
N TYR A 396 20.64 -3.15 -8.09
CA TYR A 396 19.76 -2.11 -8.59
C TYR A 396 20.28 -0.74 -8.17
N ALA A 397 20.36 0.19 -9.11
CA ALA A 397 20.66 1.60 -8.86
C ALA A 397 19.54 2.45 -9.48
N GLY A 398 18.95 3.34 -8.70
CA GLY A 398 17.86 4.22 -9.13
C GLY A 398 18.14 5.67 -8.75
N TRP A 399 17.80 6.57 -9.65
CA TRP A 399 17.78 8.01 -9.44
C TRP A 399 16.42 8.56 -9.85
N THR A 400 15.87 9.43 -9.01
CA THR A 400 14.62 10.13 -9.31
C THR A 400 14.75 11.59 -8.91
N HIS A 401 14.36 12.48 -9.81
CA HIS A 401 14.27 13.92 -9.56
C HIS A 401 12.87 14.39 -9.91
N VAL A 402 12.19 14.96 -8.92
CA VAL A 402 10.79 15.42 -9.03
C VAL A 402 10.77 16.93 -8.87
N ARG A 403 10.12 17.62 -9.79
CA ARG A 403 9.78 19.06 -9.68
C ARG A 403 8.28 19.20 -9.55
N ARG A 404 7.84 20.06 -8.64
CA ARG A 404 6.43 20.39 -8.39
C ARG A 404 6.19 21.87 -8.44
N ASP A 405 4.99 22.27 -8.85
CA ASP A 405 4.57 23.66 -8.94
C ASP A 405 4.23 24.26 -7.56
N TYR A 406 4.05 23.43 -6.53
CA TYR A 406 3.76 23.85 -5.15
C TYR A 406 4.36 22.89 -4.12
N TYR A 407 4.43 23.32 -2.87
CA TYR A 407 4.70 22.48 -1.70
C TYR A 407 3.73 22.81 -0.57
N MET A 408 3.61 21.91 0.40
CA MET A 408 2.78 22.13 1.59
C MET A 408 3.59 22.83 2.69
N LYS A 409 3.07 23.97 3.13
CA LYS A 409 3.59 24.75 4.25
C LYS A 409 2.83 24.37 5.51
N TYR A 410 3.56 24.02 6.57
CA TYR A 410 2.98 23.62 7.84
C TYR A 410 3.18 24.70 8.87
N LEU A 411 2.09 25.10 9.53
CA LEU A 411 2.09 25.97 10.68
C LEU A 411 1.59 25.17 11.90
N TYR A 412 2.42 25.03 12.91
CA TYR A 412 2.08 24.44 14.20
C TYR A 412 1.81 25.56 15.18
N ALA A 413 0.55 25.71 15.60
CA ALA A 413 0.08 26.74 16.53
C ALA A 413 -0.53 26.04 17.75
N GLY A 414 0.27 25.89 18.81
CA GLY A 414 -0.09 25.03 19.95
C GLY A 414 -0.30 23.60 19.48
N ASP A 415 -1.46 23.03 19.80
CA ASP A 415 -1.81 21.65 19.40
C ASP A 415 -2.42 21.55 18.00
N TYR A 416 -2.61 22.67 17.29
CA TYR A 416 -3.21 22.69 15.96
C TYR A 416 -2.16 22.71 14.86
N THR A 417 -2.47 22.03 13.76
CA THR A 417 -1.65 21.96 12.54
C THR A 417 -2.44 22.53 11.36
N PHE A 418 -1.86 23.53 10.71
CA PHE A 418 -2.41 24.11 9.49
C PHE A 418 -1.50 23.78 8.32
N ALA A 419 -2.03 23.07 7.32
CA ALA A 419 -1.33 22.73 6.10
C ALA A 419 -1.90 23.55 4.94
N THR A 420 -1.06 24.36 4.29
CA THR A 420 -1.47 25.21 3.17
C THR A 420 -0.54 25.05 1.97
N PRO A 421 -1.06 24.99 0.72
CA PRO A 421 -0.22 24.95 -0.46
C PRO A 421 0.42 26.33 -0.71
N GLU A 422 1.71 26.35 -0.90
CA GLU A 422 2.47 27.50 -1.38
C GLU A 422 2.87 27.24 -2.83
N TRP A 423 2.37 28.07 -3.77
CA TRP A 423 2.65 27.94 -5.19
C TRP A 423 4.04 28.50 -5.50
N HIS A 424 5.01 27.62 -5.45
CA HIS A 424 6.40 27.89 -5.76
C HIS A 424 7.09 26.63 -6.26
N ASP A 425 7.90 26.78 -7.31
CA ASP A 425 8.67 25.68 -7.88
C ASP A 425 9.59 25.08 -6.80
N ASN A 426 9.46 23.78 -6.58
CA ASN A 426 10.28 23.04 -5.64
C ASN A 426 10.72 21.72 -6.24
N SER A 427 11.76 21.12 -5.64
CA SER A 427 12.28 19.86 -6.12
C SER A 427 12.58 18.88 -5.01
N ARG A 428 12.42 17.61 -5.33
CA ARG A 428 12.86 16.48 -4.52
C ARG A 428 13.77 15.59 -5.35
N SER A 429 14.87 15.12 -4.76
CA SER A 429 15.78 14.17 -5.41
C SER A 429 15.96 12.95 -4.52
N SER A 430 15.99 11.78 -5.12
CA SER A 430 16.29 10.54 -4.41
C SER A 430 17.25 9.67 -5.19
N TRP A 431 18.08 8.94 -4.44
CA TRP A 431 18.96 7.89 -4.93
C TRP A 431 18.68 6.62 -4.16
N SER A 432 18.73 5.49 -4.82
CA SER A 432 18.61 4.18 -4.20
C SER A 432 19.63 3.23 -4.81
N LEU A 433 20.33 2.48 -3.96
CA LEU A 433 21.21 1.39 -4.33
C LEU A 433 20.78 0.15 -3.54
N VAL A 434 20.51 -0.95 -4.22
CA VAL A 434 20.14 -2.22 -3.59
C VAL A 434 21.00 -3.31 -4.19
N ALA A 435 21.65 -4.09 -3.34
CA ALA A 435 22.37 -5.30 -3.75
C ALA A 435 21.83 -6.49 -2.96
N SER A 436 21.58 -7.59 -3.65
CA SER A 436 21.16 -8.84 -3.03
C SER A 436 21.90 -10.01 -3.65
N LEU A 437 22.26 -10.97 -2.83
CA LEU A 437 22.87 -12.21 -3.27
C LEU A 437 22.18 -13.40 -2.59
N LYS A 438 22.04 -14.49 -3.34
CA LYS A 438 21.55 -15.76 -2.82
C LYS A 438 22.45 -16.90 -3.28
N LYS A 439 22.85 -17.75 -2.36
CA LYS A 439 23.67 -18.93 -2.62
C LYS A 439 23.11 -20.14 -1.87
N ILE A 440 22.97 -21.25 -2.60
CA ILE A 440 22.56 -22.52 -2.01
C ILE A 440 23.72 -23.52 -2.12
N TYR A 441 24.12 -24.08 -1.00
CA TYR A 441 25.14 -25.11 -0.87
C TYR A 441 24.44 -26.46 -0.65
N THR A 442 24.01 -27.11 -1.74
CA THR A 442 23.19 -28.34 -1.69
C THR A 442 23.80 -29.46 -0.88
N ARG A 443 25.13 -29.66 -0.96
CA ARG A 443 25.83 -30.71 -0.19
C ARG A 443 25.82 -30.45 1.31
N ALA A 444 25.79 -29.19 1.71
CA ALA A 444 25.75 -28.78 3.12
C ALA A 444 24.31 -28.61 3.64
N GLY A 445 23.30 -28.58 2.76
CA GLY A 445 21.95 -28.19 3.08
C GLY A 445 21.90 -26.75 3.63
N LEU A 446 22.75 -25.85 3.11
CA LEU A 446 22.88 -24.48 3.59
C LEU A 446 22.44 -23.51 2.49
N SER A 447 21.53 -22.59 2.82
CA SER A 447 21.18 -21.44 2.01
C SER A 447 21.63 -20.15 2.70
N VAL A 448 22.15 -19.21 1.91
CA VAL A 448 22.55 -17.88 2.36
C VAL A 448 21.86 -16.87 1.46
N ASP A 449 21.14 -15.93 2.07
CA ASP A 449 20.48 -14.81 1.40
C ASP A 449 20.93 -13.53 2.11
N ALA A 450 21.64 -12.65 1.39
CA ALA A 450 22.14 -11.40 1.92
C ALA A 450 21.65 -10.24 1.08
N SER A 451 21.26 -9.15 1.71
CA SER A 451 20.89 -7.91 1.02
C SER A 451 21.45 -6.70 1.75
N CYS A 452 21.76 -5.68 0.96
CA CYS A 452 22.16 -4.37 1.44
C CYS A 452 21.47 -3.31 0.60
N SER A 453 20.95 -2.27 1.23
CA SER A 453 20.39 -1.12 0.52
C SER A 453 20.85 0.20 1.14
N TYR A 454 21.03 1.19 0.28
CA TYR A 454 21.26 2.57 0.66
C TYR A 454 20.25 3.46 -0.05
N SER A 455 19.67 4.40 0.68
CA SER A 455 18.78 5.42 0.11
C SER A 455 19.18 6.82 0.60
N TYR A 456 19.12 7.76 -0.32
CA TYR A 456 19.27 9.18 -0.08
C TYR A 456 18.06 9.91 -0.61
N ASN A 457 17.48 10.81 0.20
CA ASN A 457 16.38 11.67 -0.20
C ASN A 457 16.68 13.12 0.20
N LYS A 458 16.44 14.04 -0.73
CA LYS A 458 16.51 15.48 -0.50
C LYS A 458 15.16 16.09 -0.88
N ALA A 459 14.50 16.78 0.04
CA ALA A 459 13.21 17.43 -0.20
C ALA A 459 13.11 18.73 0.60
N LEU A 460 12.38 19.70 0.04
CA LEU A 460 12.06 20.94 0.75
C LEU A 460 11.09 20.62 1.89
N ALA A 461 11.39 21.12 3.09
CA ALA A 461 10.51 21.12 4.25
C ALA A 461 10.23 22.58 4.64
N SER A 462 8.97 22.87 4.97
CA SER A 462 8.55 24.19 5.44
C SER A 462 7.71 24.05 6.70
N GLN A 463 8.19 24.57 7.83
CA GLN A 463 7.52 24.51 9.12
C GLN A 463 7.70 25.84 9.86
N ASN A 464 6.60 26.41 10.37
CA ASN A 464 6.59 27.66 11.14
C ASN A 464 7.38 28.82 10.50
N GLY A 465 7.32 28.92 9.16
CA GLY A 465 8.03 29.96 8.39
C GLY A 465 9.51 29.67 8.14
N ILE A 466 10.06 28.57 8.62
CA ILE A 466 11.41 28.10 8.30
C ILE A 466 11.31 27.17 7.10
N GLU A 467 12.11 27.44 6.08
CA GLU A 467 12.21 26.63 4.87
C GLU A 467 13.63 26.12 4.67
N ASP A 468 13.79 24.83 4.53
CA ASP A 468 15.10 24.22 4.31
C ASP A 468 15.00 22.88 3.58
N TYR A 469 16.11 22.47 2.96
CA TYR A 469 16.24 21.16 2.33
C TYR A 469 16.66 20.11 3.35
N LEU A 470 15.69 19.26 3.71
CA LEU A 470 15.97 18.06 4.49
C LEU A 470 16.66 17.00 3.62
N ARG A 471 17.81 16.52 4.09
CA ARG A 471 18.56 15.39 3.50
C ARG A 471 18.46 14.20 4.45
N TYR A 472 17.75 13.17 3.99
CA TYR A 472 17.55 11.95 4.74
C TYR A 472 18.32 10.80 4.09
N ASN A 473 19.06 10.03 4.89
CA ASN A 473 19.81 8.86 4.47
C ASN A 473 19.36 7.65 5.29
N ALA A 474 19.31 6.50 4.65
CA ALA A 474 19.08 5.23 5.34
C ALA A 474 19.93 4.13 4.70
N MET A 475 20.50 3.28 5.52
CA MET A 475 21.23 2.08 5.13
C MET A 475 20.60 0.87 5.84
N ASN A 476 20.26 -0.14 5.06
CA ASN A 476 19.75 -1.41 5.59
C ASN A 476 20.66 -2.54 5.14
N ALA A 477 20.88 -3.50 6.02
CA ALA A 477 21.57 -4.75 5.70
C ALA A 477 20.83 -5.92 6.34
N SER A 478 20.72 -7.04 5.62
CA SER A 478 20.14 -8.26 6.16
C SER A 478 20.90 -9.49 5.68
N LEU A 479 20.98 -10.48 6.56
CA LEU A 479 21.54 -11.80 6.29
C LEU A 479 20.58 -12.86 6.82
N THR A 480 20.09 -13.70 5.92
CA THR A 480 19.29 -14.88 6.29
C THR A 480 20.07 -16.14 5.91
N THR A 481 20.21 -17.06 6.85
CA THR A 481 20.80 -18.37 6.62
C THR A 481 19.78 -19.44 6.94
N GLY A 482 19.61 -20.40 6.05
CA GLY A 482 18.75 -21.57 6.22
C GLY A 482 19.59 -22.85 6.21
N TRP A 483 19.30 -23.79 7.08
CA TRP A 483 19.95 -25.10 7.12
C TRP A 483 18.90 -26.20 7.19
N ASP A 484 18.93 -27.12 6.22
CA ASP A 484 17.93 -28.18 6.01
C ASP A 484 18.56 -29.54 5.64
N LYS A 485 19.84 -29.75 5.99
CA LYS A 485 20.56 -30.97 5.65
C LYS A 485 19.91 -32.25 6.19
N LEU A 486 19.31 -32.18 7.36
CA LEU A 486 18.62 -33.31 7.99
C LEU A 486 17.12 -33.20 7.75
N SER A 487 16.51 -34.28 7.27
CA SER A 487 15.08 -34.32 6.92
C SER A 487 14.13 -34.06 8.10
N TRP A 488 14.63 -34.17 9.31
CA TRP A 488 13.83 -34.02 10.54
C TRP A 488 13.98 -32.67 11.25
N ILE A 489 14.88 -31.77 10.76
CA ILE A 489 15.06 -30.44 11.33
C ILE A 489 15.41 -29.40 10.26
N ASN A 490 14.77 -28.25 10.31
CA ASN A 490 15.11 -27.05 9.55
C ASN A 490 15.41 -25.92 10.53
N LEU A 491 16.50 -25.20 10.30
CA LEU A 491 16.91 -24.04 11.07
C LEU A 491 17.03 -22.83 10.15
N SER A 492 16.47 -21.69 10.54
CA SER A 492 16.64 -20.40 9.85
C SER A 492 17.04 -19.34 10.84
N VAL A 493 18.06 -18.57 10.50
CA VAL A 493 18.52 -17.42 11.28
C VAL A 493 18.55 -16.20 10.37
N THR A 494 17.89 -15.13 10.79
CA THR A 494 17.93 -13.82 10.14
C THR A 494 18.55 -12.80 11.09
N CYS A 495 19.50 -12.02 10.61
CA CYS A 495 20.03 -10.84 11.24
C CYS A 495 19.86 -9.65 10.30
N ALA A 496 19.28 -8.57 10.75
CA ALA A 496 19.10 -7.37 9.97
C ALA A 496 19.41 -6.12 10.80
N GLY A 497 19.88 -5.07 10.15
CA GLY A 497 20.15 -3.78 10.76
C GLY A 497 19.73 -2.65 9.85
N ASN A 498 19.29 -1.56 10.48
CA ASN A 498 18.99 -0.30 9.83
C ASN A 498 19.72 0.83 10.55
N VAL A 499 20.33 1.72 9.76
CA VAL A 499 20.90 2.96 10.27
C VAL A 499 20.34 4.10 9.43
N SER A 500 19.74 5.09 10.08
CA SER A 500 19.20 6.27 9.40
C SER A 500 19.67 7.56 10.06
N TRP A 501 19.90 8.59 9.24
CA TRP A 501 20.29 9.92 9.71
C TRP A 501 19.76 11.00 8.80
N LYS A 502 19.51 12.17 9.39
CA LYS A 502 19.05 13.36 8.68
C LYS A 502 20.09 14.49 8.80
N ARG A 503 20.07 15.41 7.84
CA ARG A 503 20.82 16.66 7.86
C ARG A 503 19.96 17.79 7.32
N HIS A 504 20.04 18.93 7.95
CA HIS A 504 19.42 20.18 7.56
C HIS A 504 20.27 21.34 8.08
N ASP A 505 20.10 22.53 7.54
CA ASP A 505 20.98 23.67 7.83
C ASP A 505 20.28 24.70 8.78
N CYS A 506 18.94 24.80 8.72
CA CYS A 506 18.16 25.84 9.41
C CYS A 506 17.32 25.35 10.61
N PHE A 507 17.07 24.05 10.77
CA PHE A 507 16.34 23.52 11.91
C PHE A 507 17.27 23.23 13.08
N SER A 508 16.80 23.43 14.33
CA SER A 508 17.64 23.49 15.53
C SER A 508 18.40 22.22 15.91
N GLU A 509 18.02 21.06 15.41
CA GLU A 509 18.70 19.79 15.72
C GLU A 509 19.24 19.12 14.48
N SER A 510 20.57 19.02 14.38
CA SER A 510 21.25 18.26 13.32
C SER A 510 21.49 16.82 13.76
N GLY A 511 21.02 15.87 12.91
CA GLY A 511 21.75 14.63 12.73
C GLY A 511 21.67 13.54 13.78
N ASP A 512 20.53 13.32 14.43
CA ASP A 512 20.41 12.11 15.23
C ASP A 512 20.49 10.87 14.35
N LEU A 513 21.47 10.03 14.64
CA LEU A 513 21.64 8.72 14.04
C LEU A 513 20.73 7.74 14.81
N LEU A 514 19.77 7.13 14.12
CA LEU A 514 18.94 6.05 14.68
C LEU A 514 19.44 4.69 14.17
N LYS A 515 19.66 3.78 15.11
CA LYS A 515 20.14 2.42 14.84
C LYS A 515 19.09 1.42 15.30
N ASN A 516 18.75 0.49 14.41
CA ASN A 516 17.82 -0.59 14.71
C ASN A 516 18.48 -1.91 14.33
N VAL A 517 18.33 -2.91 15.19
CA VAL A 517 18.86 -4.26 14.96
C VAL A 517 17.76 -5.28 15.22
N TYR A 518 17.66 -6.26 14.35
CA TYR A 518 16.64 -7.30 14.36
C TYR A 518 17.28 -8.68 14.22
N TYR A 519 16.87 -9.64 15.08
CA TYR A 519 17.27 -11.04 14.99
C TYR A 519 16.03 -11.91 15.01
N THR A 520 16.03 -12.94 14.17
CA THR A 520 15.03 -14.02 14.23
C THR A 520 15.74 -15.36 14.14
N VAL A 521 15.34 -16.30 15.00
CA VAL A 521 15.76 -17.69 14.93
C VAL A 521 14.50 -18.53 14.86
N ARG A 522 14.37 -19.32 13.81
CA ARG A 522 13.27 -20.26 13.62
C ARG A 522 13.79 -21.66 13.48
N MET A 523 13.19 -22.57 14.21
CA MET A 523 13.48 -23.99 14.19
C MET A 523 12.18 -24.76 13.93
N ASP A 524 12.17 -25.60 12.91
CA ASP A 524 11.09 -26.53 12.59
C ASP A 524 11.64 -27.96 12.74
N VAL A 525 10.96 -28.81 13.52
CA VAL A 525 11.38 -30.17 13.84
C VAL A 525 10.29 -31.18 13.48
N TYR A 526 10.65 -32.22 12.76
CA TYR A 526 9.76 -33.27 12.27
C TYR A 526 10.22 -34.63 12.83
N PRO A 527 9.93 -34.91 14.13
CA PRO A 527 10.42 -36.13 14.79
C PRO A 527 9.93 -37.40 14.10
N VAL A 528 8.71 -37.36 13.59
CA VAL A 528 8.04 -38.36 12.76
C VAL A 528 7.19 -37.64 11.69
N SER A 529 6.81 -38.37 10.65
CA SER A 529 6.14 -37.78 9.48
C SER A 529 4.81 -37.06 9.73
N ASN A 530 4.17 -37.35 10.87
CA ASN A 530 2.87 -36.81 11.27
C ASN A 530 2.97 -35.81 12.45
N VAL A 531 4.19 -35.46 12.90
CA VAL A 531 4.41 -34.46 13.96
C VAL A 531 5.34 -33.37 13.46
N HIS A 532 4.88 -32.13 13.54
CA HIS A 532 5.67 -30.94 13.28
C HIS A 532 5.69 -30.06 14.54
N ALA A 533 6.86 -29.86 15.12
CA ALA A 533 7.07 -28.90 16.19
C ALA A 533 7.85 -27.70 15.65
N TYR A 534 7.52 -26.50 16.11
CA TYR A 534 8.24 -25.29 15.72
C TYR A 534 8.51 -24.39 16.91
N SER A 535 9.58 -23.64 16.81
CA SER A 535 9.96 -22.58 17.75
C SER A 535 10.46 -21.38 16.96
N ASP A 536 9.98 -20.20 17.31
CA ASP A 536 10.29 -18.93 16.66
C ASP A 536 10.65 -17.90 17.73
N PHE A 537 11.87 -17.42 17.71
CA PHE A 537 12.36 -16.36 18.59
C PHE A 537 12.72 -15.15 17.75
N SER A 538 12.27 -13.97 18.16
CA SER A 538 12.65 -12.69 17.53
C SER A 538 13.01 -11.65 18.59
N GLN A 539 14.02 -10.85 18.28
CA GLN A 539 14.43 -9.70 19.07
C GLN A 539 14.59 -8.50 18.15
N THR A 540 14.03 -7.37 18.55
CA THR A 540 14.23 -6.08 17.89
C THR A 540 14.72 -5.05 18.91
N THR A 541 15.81 -4.36 18.60
CA THR A 541 16.37 -3.29 19.42
C THR A 541 16.35 -2.01 18.62
N PHE A 542 15.66 -0.99 19.13
CA PHE A 542 15.55 0.35 18.54
C PHE A 542 16.29 1.38 19.39
N GLU A 543 17.03 2.26 18.75
CA GLU A 543 17.49 3.50 19.39
C GLU A 543 16.31 4.48 19.44
N VAL A 544 15.78 4.73 20.62
CA VAL A 544 14.63 5.64 20.84
C VAL A 544 15.06 7.09 21.07
N SER A 545 16.28 7.28 21.57
CA SER A 545 16.98 8.58 21.62
C SER A 545 18.47 8.30 21.69
N HIS A 546 19.31 9.31 21.49
CA HIS A 546 20.75 9.12 21.45
C HIS A 546 21.28 8.30 22.64
N GLY A 547 21.80 7.09 22.38
CA GLY A 547 22.34 6.18 23.39
C GLY A 547 21.31 5.42 24.23
N HIS A 548 20.00 5.67 24.03
CA HIS A 548 18.93 4.94 24.72
C HIS A 548 18.25 3.95 23.79
N TYR A 549 18.16 2.71 24.20
CA TYR A 549 17.64 1.61 23.38
C TYR A 549 16.43 0.96 24.04
N SER A 550 15.40 0.67 23.24
CA SER A 550 14.28 -0.19 23.62
C SER A 550 14.46 -1.56 22.95
N THR A 551 14.36 -2.63 23.74
CA THR A 551 14.51 -4.00 23.24
C THR A 551 13.20 -4.77 23.42
N ASN A 552 12.69 -5.32 22.33
CA ASN A 552 11.48 -6.12 22.29
C ASN A 552 11.84 -7.56 21.90
N CYS A 553 11.57 -8.52 22.79
CA CYS A 553 11.82 -9.94 22.57
C CYS A 553 10.50 -10.70 22.55
N PHE A 554 10.36 -11.60 21.58
CA PHE A 554 9.19 -12.47 21.41
C PHE A 554 9.63 -13.91 21.21
N TRP A 555 8.93 -14.83 21.85
CA TRP A 555 9.13 -16.25 21.66
C TRP A 555 7.80 -16.94 21.46
N ASN A 556 7.70 -17.73 20.39
CA ASN A 556 6.53 -18.54 20.06
C ASN A 556 6.97 -19.99 19.91
N ALA A 557 6.08 -20.92 20.22
CA ALA A 557 6.31 -22.34 20.00
C ALA A 557 4.98 -23.04 19.72
N GLY A 558 5.04 -24.15 19.03
CA GLY A 558 3.84 -24.95 18.79
C GLY A 558 4.15 -26.34 18.27
N VAL A 559 3.14 -27.19 18.34
CA VAL A 559 3.16 -28.57 17.84
C VAL A 559 1.91 -28.80 17.02
N ILE A 560 2.07 -29.40 15.86
CA ILE A 560 1.01 -29.84 14.96
C ILE A 560 1.12 -31.36 14.88
N TYR A 561 0.01 -32.06 15.12
CA TYR A 561 -0.09 -33.49 15.02
C TYR A 561 -1.17 -33.89 14.01
N ASP A 562 -0.76 -34.51 12.92
CA ASP A 562 -1.67 -35.04 11.91
C ASP A 562 -2.13 -36.45 12.37
N VAL A 563 -3.28 -36.49 13.03
CA VAL A 563 -3.90 -37.71 13.54
C VAL A 563 -4.28 -38.64 12.39
N LEU A 564 -4.87 -38.06 11.36
CA LEU A 564 -5.29 -38.70 10.10
C LEU A 564 -4.93 -37.77 8.94
N LYS A 565 -4.98 -38.26 7.71
CA LYS A 565 -4.84 -37.40 6.50
C LYS A 565 -5.89 -36.29 6.46
N SER A 566 -7.04 -36.52 7.09
CA SER A 566 -8.17 -35.60 7.16
C SER A 566 -8.28 -34.81 8.48
N LEU A 567 -7.50 -35.14 9.51
CA LEU A 567 -7.60 -34.55 10.85
C LEU A 567 -6.24 -34.13 11.37
N SER A 568 -6.05 -32.84 11.65
CA SER A 568 -4.87 -32.30 12.31
C SER A 568 -5.26 -31.59 13.62
N LEU A 569 -4.50 -31.82 14.65
CA LEU A 569 -4.56 -31.12 15.94
C LEU A 569 -3.34 -30.21 16.07
N SER A 570 -3.49 -29.01 16.59
CA SER A 570 -2.36 -28.16 16.90
C SER A 570 -2.52 -27.43 18.22
N VAL A 571 -1.39 -27.30 18.93
CA VAL A 571 -1.26 -26.48 20.13
C VAL A 571 -0.17 -25.45 19.85
N SER A 572 -0.46 -24.18 20.06
CA SER A 572 0.51 -23.09 19.87
C SER A 572 0.48 -22.13 21.05
N ALA A 573 1.66 -21.66 21.44
CA ALA A 573 1.86 -20.61 22.42
C ALA A 573 2.51 -19.41 21.75
N VAL A 574 1.96 -18.23 21.97
CA VAL A 574 2.41 -16.96 21.40
C VAL A 574 2.82 -16.04 22.53
N ASN A 575 3.89 -15.27 22.31
CA ASN A 575 4.43 -14.34 23.30
C ASN A 575 4.75 -15.00 24.64
N LEU A 576 5.50 -16.11 24.60
CA LEU A 576 5.87 -16.87 25.80
C LEU A 576 6.60 -16.03 26.85
N LEU A 577 7.32 -14.98 26.42
CA LEU A 577 8.03 -14.04 27.29
C LEU A 577 7.11 -12.99 27.93
N ASP A 578 5.81 -13.01 27.61
CA ASP A 578 4.78 -12.09 28.14
C ASP A 578 5.11 -10.60 27.97
N ARG A 579 5.71 -10.23 26.83
CA ARG A 579 5.98 -8.81 26.55
C ARG A 579 4.65 -8.06 26.41
N ARG A 580 4.48 -6.96 27.16
CA ARG A 580 3.21 -6.22 27.26
C ARG A 580 3.23 -4.86 26.57
N VAL A 581 4.40 -4.39 26.17
CA VAL A 581 4.57 -3.06 25.56
C VAL A 581 5.60 -3.16 24.46
N TYR A 582 5.32 -2.53 23.34
CA TYR A 582 6.24 -2.29 22.24
C TYR A 582 6.54 -0.80 22.15
N GLU A 583 7.80 -0.46 21.97
CA GLU A 583 8.28 0.91 21.88
C GLU A 583 9.17 1.07 20.68
N GLU A 584 8.95 2.13 19.89
CA GLU A 584 9.85 2.52 18.80
C GLU A 584 9.85 4.02 18.59
N ALA A 585 10.88 4.53 17.92
CA ALA A 585 10.99 5.90 17.50
C ALA A 585 11.50 5.99 16.07
N PHE A 586 11.05 7.02 15.36
CA PHE A 586 11.53 7.35 14.02
C PHE A 586 11.30 8.82 13.69
N TYR A 587 11.93 9.26 12.59
CA TYR A 587 11.70 10.60 12.05
C TYR A 587 10.70 10.57 10.90
N THR A 588 9.67 11.42 10.99
CA THR A 588 8.74 11.72 9.90
C THR A 588 9.06 13.12 9.37
N GLY A 589 9.76 13.18 8.23
CA GLY A 589 10.32 14.44 7.76
C GLY A 589 11.34 15.02 8.77
N VAL A 590 11.08 16.22 9.26
CA VAL A 590 11.91 16.87 10.29
C VAL A 590 11.47 16.53 11.71
N ASN A 591 10.29 15.94 11.90
CA ASN A 591 9.68 15.71 13.20
C ASN A 591 10.15 14.39 13.81
N TYR A 592 10.41 14.37 15.11
CA TYR A 592 10.65 13.15 15.87
C TYR A 592 9.31 12.61 16.39
N GLN A 593 9.12 11.28 16.27
CA GLN A 593 7.95 10.59 16.79
C GLN A 593 8.38 9.37 17.59
N TYR A 594 7.84 9.24 18.80
CA TYR A 594 8.02 8.08 19.67
C TYR A 594 6.64 7.47 19.94
N TYR A 595 6.57 6.16 19.78
CA TYR A 595 5.36 5.37 19.96
C TYR A 595 5.53 4.35 21.07
N ARG A 596 4.49 4.19 21.85
CA ARG A 596 4.35 3.15 22.84
C ARG A 596 3.01 2.46 22.65
N THR A 597 3.05 1.19 22.23
CA THR A 597 1.86 0.38 21.90
C THR A 597 1.70 -0.75 22.90
N PRO A 598 0.56 -0.86 23.60
CA PRO A 598 0.23 -1.99 24.44
C PRO A 598 0.16 -3.27 23.60
N LEU A 599 0.71 -4.36 24.13
CA LEU A 599 0.70 -5.66 23.48
C LEU A 599 -0.18 -6.64 24.24
N ARG A 600 -0.70 -7.59 23.48
CA ARG A 600 -1.39 -8.77 24.03
C ARG A 600 -0.36 -9.65 24.72
N GLY A 601 -0.67 -10.11 25.92
CA GLY A 601 0.20 -10.99 26.67
C GLY A 601 0.31 -12.41 26.09
N ARG A 602 0.88 -13.28 26.87
CA ARG A 602 1.00 -14.70 26.55
C ARG A 602 -0.35 -15.33 26.22
N GLU A 603 -0.42 -16.06 25.12
CA GLU A 603 -1.61 -16.76 24.66
C GLU A 603 -1.31 -18.21 24.30
N MET A 604 -2.23 -19.10 24.65
CA MET A 604 -2.24 -20.47 24.18
C MET A 604 -3.46 -20.71 23.30
N MET A 605 -3.27 -21.41 22.20
CA MET A 605 -4.34 -21.76 21.26
C MET A 605 -4.29 -23.24 20.92
N VAL A 606 -5.43 -23.89 21.02
CA VAL A 606 -5.65 -25.25 20.52
C VAL A 606 -6.47 -25.14 19.24
N SER A 607 -6.08 -25.83 18.19
CA SER A 607 -6.81 -25.83 16.91
C SER A 607 -7.03 -27.24 16.41
N VAL A 608 -8.19 -27.44 15.81
CA VAL A 608 -8.60 -28.66 15.12
C VAL A 608 -8.87 -28.32 13.67
N ARG A 609 -8.23 -29.01 12.73
CA ARG A 609 -8.47 -28.87 11.29
C ARG A 609 -9.01 -30.18 10.74
N LEU A 610 -10.18 -30.09 10.13
CA LEU A 610 -10.81 -31.19 9.39
C LEU A 610 -10.75 -30.89 7.88
N LYS A 611 -10.42 -31.90 7.07
CA LYS A 611 -10.48 -31.89 5.61
C LYS A 611 -11.41 -33.00 5.18
N PHE A 612 -12.43 -32.67 4.41
CA PHE A 612 -13.41 -33.61 3.85
C PHE A 612 -13.17 -33.87 2.39
#